data_2b2b62fa6557d30ddae0d8152166990a
#
_entry.id   2b2b62fa6557d30ddae0d8152166990a
#
_cell.length_a   1.000
_cell.length_b   1.000
_cell.length_c   1.000
_cell.angle_alpha   90.00
_cell.angle_beta   90.00
_cell.angle_gamma   90.00
#
_symmetry.space_group_name_H-M   'P 1'
#
loop_
_entity.id
_entity.type
_entity.pdbx_description
1 polymer ?
#
loop_
_entity_poly.entity_id
_entity_poly.type
_entity_poly.pdbx_seq_one_letter_code
_entity_poly.pdbx_strand_id
1 'polypeptide(L)'
;SMRIADANTLKLTGKGGIHEGKPTKMLALVEAFHGRTHRPALISDSCSGKYEKNLASFRERDNVIFVPNNDLGSLRQAFERAEEEGFFIELMAMEPVMGEGNPGLCVTREFYDLARSLCTQHGSMLIVDSIQAGLRGQGCLSIVDYEGFQDCLVPDMETWSKALNAGQYPLSVVGLSDRAAELYVVGIYGNTMTTNPRALETAISTLDRVTPELRKNIKDRGEEFVSKLRDLSQELPGTITEVQGTGLLLCAELDPQKLPVVGFGCVEELSLIHI
;
A
#
# COMPACT_ATOMS: atom_id res chain seq x y z
N SER A 1 -2.95 7.31 9.97
CA SER A 1 -1.95 7.90 9.05
C SER A 1 -2.45 9.22 8.43
N MET A 2 -3.58 9.23 7.71
CA MET A 2 -4.09 10.42 6.98
C MET A 2 -4.23 11.69 7.83
N ARG A 3 -4.66 11.61 9.09
CA ARG A 3 -4.80 12.79 9.96
C ARG A 3 -3.46 13.37 10.41
N ILE A 4 -2.42 12.55 10.51
CA ILE A 4 -1.06 13.03 10.81
C ILE A 4 -0.49 13.75 9.59
N ALA A 5 -0.69 13.19 8.38
CA ALA A 5 -0.32 13.90 7.16
C ALA A 5 -1.06 15.24 7.01
N ASP A 6 -2.34 15.28 7.37
CA ASP A 6 -3.16 16.49 7.37
C ASP A 6 -2.65 17.55 8.39
N ALA A 7 -2.22 17.12 9.58
CA ALA A 7 -1.59 18.01 10.56
C ALA A 7 -0.25 18.59 10.04
N ASN A 8 0.55 17.78 9.34
CA ASN A 8 1.75 18.26 8.65
C ASN A 8 1.39 19.29 7.57
N THR A 9 0.36 18.99 6.79
CA THR A 9 -0.12 19.87 5.72
C THR A 9 -0.55 21.22 6.28
N LEU A 10 -1.35 21.23 7.35
CA LEU A 10 -1.75 22.46 8.03
C LEU A 10 -0.54 23.31 8.48
N LYS A 11 0.49 22.65 9.03
CA LYS A 11 1.72 23.31 9.47
C LYS A 11 2.50 23.92 8.30
N LEU A 12 2.61 23.21 7.17
CA LEU A 12 3.44 23.61 6.05
C LEU A 12 2.74 24.60 5.10
N THR A 13 1.41 24.54 4.98
CA THR A 13 0.63 25.44 4.11
C THR A 13 0.02 26.63 4.87
N GLY A 14 0.06 26.59 6.20
CA GLY A 14 -0.37 27.69 7.05
C GLY A 14 0.57 28.88 7.03
N LYS A 15 0.21 29.96 7.71
CA LYS A 15 1.00 31.20 7.77
C LYS A 15 2.43 30.96 8.27
N GLY A 16 3.42 31.32 7.48
CA GLY A 16 4.85 31.11 7.76
C GLY A 16 5.38 29.73 7.41
N GLY A 17 4.55 28.84 6.89
CA GLY A 17 4.97 27.54 6.38
C GLY A 17 5.67 27.65 5.02
N ILE A 18 6.53 26.68 4.71
CA ILE A 18 7.32 26.68 3.46
C ILE A 18 6.46 26.53 2.18
N HIS A 19 5.22 26.09 2.33
CA HIS A 19 4.23 25.95 1.27
C HIS A 19 3.00 26.84 1.52
N GLU A 20 3.16 27.98 2.21
CA GLU A 20 2.06 28.88 2.59
C GLU A 20 1.12 29.17 1.42
N GLY A 21 -0.17 28.86 1.61
CA GLY A 21 -1.23 29.12 0.66
C GLY A 21 -1.29 28.22 -0.57
N LYS A 22 -0.36 27.28 -0.75
CA LYS A 22 -0.41 26.35 -1.87
C LYS A 22 -1.61 25.38 -1.74
N PRO A 23 -2.35 25.10 -2.83
CA PRO A 23 -3.30 23.98 -2.85
C PRO A 23 -2.57 22.65 -2.67
N THR A 24 -3.28 21.64 -2.19
CA THR A 24 -2.68 20.35 -1.84
C THR A 24 -3.17 19.23 -2.73
N LYS A 25 -2.27 18.30 -3.06
CA LYS A 25 -2.61 17.04 -3.75
C LYS A 25 -2.00 15.86 -3.00
N MET A 26 -2.64 14.70 -3.11
CA MET A 26 -2.09 13.41 -2.66
C MET A 26 -1.44 12.72 -3.85
N LEU A 27 -0.42 11.88 -3.59
CA LEU A 27 0.22 11.05 -4.59
C LEU A 27 0.10 9.57 -4.19
N ALA A 28 -0.27 8.71 -5.13
CA ALA A 28 -0.33 7.26 -4.93
C ALA A 28 0.08 6.52 -6.21
N LEU A 29 0.17 5.20 -6.13
CA LEU A 29 0.50 4.37 -7.27
C LEU A 29 -0.75 4.04 -8.10
N VAL A 30 -0.57 3.90 -9.41
CA VAL A 30 -1.57 3.33 -10.30
C VAL A 30 -1.92 1.93 -9.79
N GLU A 31 -3.20 1.56 -9.85
CA GLU A 31 -3.74 0.27 -9.37
C GLU A 31 -3.64 0.04 -7.84
N ALA A 32 -3.12 1.00 -7.05
CA ALA A 32 -3.02 0.84 -5.60
C ALA A 32 -4.40 0.74 -4.92
N PHE A 33 -4.40 0.12 -3.72
CA PHE A 33 -5.56 0.06 -2.83
C PHE A 33 -5.19 0.43 -1.40
N HIS A 34 -5.78 1.51 -0.90
CA HIS A 34 -5.50 2.06 0.44
C HIS A 34 -6.72 2.11 1.36
N GLY A 35 -7.83 1.53 0.95
CA GLY A 35 -9.06 1.46 1.72
C GLY A 35 -10.26 2.14 1.06
N ARG A 36 -11.42 2.03 1.73
CA ARG A 36 -12.73 2.41 1.16
C ARG A 36 -13.35 3.62 1.84
N THR A 37 -12.69 4.22 2.83
CA THR A 37 -13.21 5.37 3.57
C THR A 37 -12.59 6.66 3.05
N HIS A 38 -13.40 7.66 2.82
CA HIS A 38 -13.07 9.03 2.37
C HIS A 38 -11.68 9.23 1.74
N ARG A 39 -10.69 9.78 2.48
CA ARG A 39 -9.34 10.07 1.93
C ARG A 39 -8.56 8.85 1.43
N PRO A 40 -8.51 7.70 2.15
CA PRO A 40 -7.95 6.48 1.61
C PRO A 40 -8.60 6.01 0.31
N ALA A 41 -9.92 6.15 0.19
CA ALA A 41 -10.62 5.79 -1.04
C ALA A 41 -10.27 6.68 -2.23
N LEU A 42 -9.92 7.95 -2.00
CA LEU A 42 -9.46 8.86 -3.06
C LEU A 42 -8.16 8.37 -3.72
N ILE A 43 -7.27 7.75 -2.97
CA ILE A 43 -5.98 7.22 -3.44
C ILE A 43 -6.01 5.71 -3.72
N SER A 44 -7.20 5.09 -3.75
CA SER A 44 -7.39 3.68 -4.14
C SER A 44 -7.76 3.61 -5.62
N ASP A 45 -6.76 3.68 -6.49
CA ASP A 45 -6.95 3.71 -7.94
C ASP A 45 -7.66 2.46 -8.49
N SER A 46 -7.35 1.28 -7.94
CA SER A 46 -8.01 0.01 -8.30
C SER A 46 -9.54 0.01 -8.16
N CYS A 47 -10.09 0.91 -7.34
CA CYS A 47 -11.53 1.07 -7.13
C CYS A 47 -12.11 2.33 -7.80
N SER A 48 -11.26 3.16 -8.42
CA SER A 48 -11.63 4.51 -8.89
C SER A 48 -12.84 4.52 -9.80
N GLY A 49 -12.87 3.72 -10.84
CA GLY A 49 -13.98 3.68 -11.80
C GLY A 49 -15.32 3.27 -11.17
N LYS A 50 -15.32 2.44 -10.12
CA LYS A 50 -16.54 2.09 -9.38
C LYS A 50 -17.03 3.26 -8.54
N TYR A 51 -16.13 4.00 -7.91
CA TYR A 51 -16.47 5.16 -7.08
C TYR A 51 -16.98 6.32 -7.94
N GLU A 52 -16.31 6.65 -9.02
CA GLU A 52 -16.72 7.71 -9.95
C GLU A 52 -18.12 7.47 -10.54
N LYS A 53 -18.40 6.22 -10.89
CA LYS A 53 -19.70 5.83 -11.45
C LYS A 53 -20.83 5.93 -10.42
N ASN A 54 -20.58 5.64 -9.15
CA ASN A 54 -21.64 5.40 -8.17
C ASN A 54 -21.71 6.44 -7.04
N LEU A 55 -20.66 7.26 -6.83
CA LEU A 55 -20.56 8.16 -5.68
C LEU A 55 -20.30 9.60 -6.13
N ALA A 56 -21.23 10.49 -5.82
CA ALA A 56 -21.14 11.91 -6.20
C ALA A 56 -19.88 12.61 -5.65
N SER A 57 -19.40 12.20 -4.46
CA SER A 57 -18.20 12.73 -3.82
C SER A 57 -16.89 12.32 -4.49
N PHE A 58 -16.95 11.47 -5.52
CA PHE A 58 -15.78 11.02 -6.28
C PHE A 58 -15.72 11.59 -7.72
N ARG A 59 -16.63 12.48 -8.05
CA ARG A 59 -16.55 13.22 -9.32
C ARG A 59 -15.44 14.28 -9.24
N GLU A 60 -14.77 14.52 -10.36
CA GLU A 60 -13.80 15.61 -10.52
C GLU A 60 -12.64 15.53 -9.50
N ARG A 61 -11.88 14.45 -9.55
CA ARG A 61 -10.72 14.26 -8.67
C ARG A 61 -9.46 14.93 -9.26
N ASP A 62 -9.28 16.20 -9.03
CA ASP A 62 -8.04 16.90 -9.40
C ASP A 62 -7.00 16.97 -8.25
N ASN A 63 -7.36 16.46 -7.07
CA ASN A 63 -6.52 16.50 -5.87
C ASN A 63 -5.69 15.22 -5.62
N VAL A 64 -5.62 14.32 -6.60
CA VAL A 64 -4.81 13.08 -6.54
C VAL A 64 -3.98 12.95 -7.81
N ILE A 65 -2.72 12.57 -7.63
CA ILE A 65 -1.79 12.23 -8.70
C ILE A 65 -1.49 10.74 -8.59
N PHE A 66 -1.61 10.02 -9.70
CA PHE A 66 -1.20 8.63 -9.77
C PHE A 66 0.06 8.49 -10.63
N VAL A 67 1.03 7.70 -10.15
CA VAL A 67 2.26 7.35 -10.88
C VAL A 67 2.36 5.83 -11.01
N PRO A 68 2.86 5.32 -12.15
CA PRO A 68 3.09 3.88 -12.28
C PRO A 68 4.08 3.37 -11.24
N ASN A 69 3.84 2.15 -10.72
CA ASN A 69 4.78 1.53 -9.80
C ASN A 69 6.14 1.31 -10.49
N ASN A 70 7.21 1.61 -9.76
CA ASN A 70 8.60 1.49 -10.19
C ASN A 70 9.02 2.40 -11.37
N ASP A 71 8.19 3.37 -11.77
CA ASP A 71 8.56 4.39 -12.76
C ASP A 71 9.21 5.61 -12.09
N LEU A 72 10.54 5.60 -12.07
CA LEU A 72 11.36 6.68 -11.50
C LEU A 72 11.14 8.02 -12.23
N GLY A 73 10.91 7.98 -13.54
CA GLY A 73 10.70 9.17 -14.36
C GLY A 73 9.38 9.86 -14.00
N SER A 74 8.27 9.12 -14.02
CA SER A 74 6.96 9.63 -13.63
C SER A 74 6.93 10.14 -12.19
N LEU A 75 7.65 9.47 -11.27
CA LEU A 75 7.74 9.92 -9.89
C LEU A 75 8.46 11.27 -9.77
N ARG A 76 9.61 11.47 -10.44
CA ARG A 76 10.31 12.76 -10.46
C ARG A 76 9.43 13.85 -11.07
N GLN A 77 8.83 13.58 -12.20
CA GLN A 77 7.95 14.52 -12.90
C GLN A 77 6.78 14.99 -12.03
N ALA A 78 6.21 14.10 -11.18
CA ALA A 78 5.13 14.49 -10.28
C ALA A 78 5.56 15.57 -9.28
N PHE A 79 6.77 15.48 -8.72
CA PHE A 79 7.31 16.48 -7.80
C PHE A 79 7.80 17.75 -8.52
N GLU A 80 8.38 17.63 -9.73
CA GLU A 80 8.73 18.78 -10.58
C GLU A 80 7.51 19.61 -10.93
N ARG A 81 6.42 18.97 -11.34
CA ARG A 81 5.13 19.61 -11.60
C ARG A 81 4.56 20.31 -10.35
N ALA A 82 4.76 19.74 -9.17
CA ALA A 82 4.30 20.38 -7.94
C ALA A 82 4.97 21.75 -7.72
N GLU A 83 6.26 21.88 -8.05
CA GLU A 83 6.98 23.14 -7.99
C GLU A 83 6.56 24.10 -9.13
N GLU A 84 6.46 23.61 -10.35
CA GLU A 84 6.10 24.42 -11.52
C GLU A 84 4.67 24.97 -11.47
N GLU A 85 3.71 24.10 -11.10
CA GLU A 85 2.27 24.46 -11.03
C GLU A 85 1.88 25.09 -9.69
N GLY A 86 2.77 25.09 -8.69
CA GLY A 86 2.58 25.79 -7.42
C GLY A 86 1.64 25.08 -6.45
N PHE A 87 1.62 23.74 -6.41
CA PHE A 87 0.88 22.98 -5.40
C PHE A 87 1.82 22.20 -4.46
N PHE A 88 1.28 21.71 -3.34
CA PHE A 88 2.01 20.89 -2.38
C PHE A 88 1.52 19.45 -2.43
N ILE A 89 2.44 18.49 -2.61
CA ILE A 89 2.15 17.05 -2.42
C ILE A 89 2.18 16.77 -0.92
N GLU A 90 1.01 16.66 -0.30
CA GLU A 90 0.90 16.52 1.15
C GLU A 90 1.38 15.15 1.66
N LEU A 91 1.15 14.11 0.89
CA LEU A 91 1.58 12.74 1.16
C LEU A 91 1.79 11.95 -0.12
N MET A 92 2.65 10.95 -0.05
CA MET A 92 2.74 9.85 -0.99
C MET A 92 2.40 8.55 -0.27
N ALA A 93 1.50 7.75 -0.84
CA ALA A 93 1.16 6.42 -0.34
C ALA A 93 1.59 5.34 -1.33
N MET A 94 2.15 4.23 -0.82
CA MET A 94 2.50 3.05 -1.62
C MET A 94 2.31 1.76 -0.82
N GLU A 95 2.00 0.68 -1.53
CA GLU A 95 2.05 -0.67 -0.98
C GLU A 95 3.44 -1.28 -1.26
N PRO A 96 4.14 -1.89 -0.30
CA PRO A 96 5.46 -2.50 -0.57
C PRO A 96 5.38 -3.70 -1.51
N VAL A 97 4.27 -4.43 -1.45
CA VAL A 97 3.81 -5.40 -2.45
C VAL A 97 2.33 -5.14 -2.67
N MET A 98 1.94 -4.90 -3.89
CA MET A 98 0.56 -4.56 -4.22
C MET A 98 -0.38 -5.73 -3.93
N GLY A 99 -1.54 -5.41 -3.37
CA GLY A 99 -2.52 -6.40 -2.93
C GLY A 99 -3.70 -6.60 -3.85
N GLU A 100 -4.34 -5.54 -4.36
CA GLU A 100 -5.58 -5.65 -5.13
C GLU A 100 -5.41 -5.37 -6.62
N GLY A 101 -5.03 -4.20 -7.03
CA GLY A 101 -5.07 -3.83 -8.45
C GLY A 101 -4.01 -4.55 -9.31
N ASN A 102 -2.84 -4.84 -8.72
CA ASN A 102 -1.77 -5.57 -9.39
C ASN A 102 -1.07 -6.53 -8.39
N PRO A 103 -1.74 -7.60 -7.97
CA PRO A 103 -1.29 -8.43 -6.85
C PRO A 103 0.09 -9.05 -7.08
N GLY A 104 0.97 -8.89 -6.10
CA GLY A 104 2.31 -9.46 -6.13
C GLY A 104 3.40 -8.56 -6.74
N LEU A 105 3.05 -7.43 -7.35
CA LEU A 105 4.03 -6.46 -7.82
C LEU A 105 4.71 -5.77 -6.63
N CYS A 106 6.02 -5.96 -6.52
CA CYS A 106 6.84 -5.42 -5.44
C CYS A 106 7.46 -4.06 -5.84
N VAL A 107 7.49 -3.13 -4.91
CA VAL A 107 8.26 -1.89 -5.05
C VAL A 107 9.76 -2.21 -5.10
N THR A 108 10.48 -1.61 -6.04
CA THR A 108 11.95 -1.73 -6.09
C THR A 108 12.60 -0.83 -5.03
N ARG A 109 13.80 -1.24 -4.57
CA ARG A 109 14.58 -0.42 -3.64
C ARG A 109 14.84 0.98 -4.20
N GLU A 110 15.20 1.08 -5.47
CA GLU A 110 15.49 2.36 -6.13
C GLU A 110 14.29 3.30 -6.14
N PHE A 111 13.10 2.76 -6.40
CA PHE A 111 11.87 3.54 -6.38
C PHE A 111 11.53 4.02 -4.96
N TYR A 112 11.67 3.16 -3.96
CA TYR A 112 11.47 3.51 -2.56
C TYR A 112 12.43 4.62 -2.11
N ASP A 113 13.73 4.49 -2.39
CA ASP A 113 14.74 5.48 -2.01
C ASP A 113 14.48 6.84 -2.67
N LEU A 114 14.08 6.83 -3.95
CA LEU A 114 13.68 8.05 -4.65
C LEU A 114 12.44 8.68 -4.00
N ALA A 115 11.41 7.90 -3.73
CA ALA A 115 10.19 8.37 -3.08
C ALA A 115 10.49 8.98 -1.69
N ARG A 116 11.31 8.28 -0.89
CA ARG A 116 11.73 8.76 0.44
C ARG A 116 12.50 10.09 0.34
N SER A 117 13.42 10.18 -0.62
CA SER A 117 14.22 11.39 -0.85
C SER A 117 13.34 12.58 -1.27
N LEU A 118 12.49 12.40 -2.27
CA LEU A 118 11.59 13.44 -2.77
C LEU A 118 10.59 13.90 -1.69
N CYS A 119 9.99 12.96 -0.96
CA CYS A 119 9.11 13.31 0.16
C CYS A 119 9.84 14.11 1.24
N THR A 120 11.09 13.75 1.56
CA THR A 120 11.90 14.48 2.55
C THR A 120 12.21 15.91 2.08
N GLN A 121 12.66 16.07 0.84
CA GLN A 121 12.99 17.36 0.25
C GLN A 121 11.79 18.31 0.17
N HIS A 122 10.64 17.75 -0.18
CA HIS A 122 9.40 18.51 -0.38
C HIS A 122 8.62 18.76 0.92
N GLY A 123 8.98 18.09 2.02
CA GLY A 123 8.23 18.14 3.27
C GLY A 123 6.98 17.23 3.29
N SER A 124 6.77 16.44 2.26
CA SER A 124 5.67 15.47 2.15
C SER A 124 5.81 14.33 3.15
N MET A 125 4.70 13.66 3.49
CA MET A 125 4.71 12.44 4.30
C MET A 125 4.74 11.21 3.40
N LEU A 126 5.69 10.28 3.62
CA LEU A 126 5.70 8.97 2.99
C LEU A 126 4.95 7.97 3.86
N ILE A 127 3.90 7.38 3.30
CA ILE A 127 3.08 6.34 3.93
C ILE A 127 3.32 5.02 3.20
N VAL A 128 3.80 4.01 3.91
CA VAL A 128 3.86 2.63 3.42
C VAL A 128 2.65 1.87 3.96
N ASP A 129 1.87 1.30 3.07
CA ASP A 129 0.68 0.53 3.40
C ASP A 129 0.96 -0.97 3.32
N SER A 130 1.39 -1.54 4.44
CA SER A 130 1.68 -2.96 4.59
C SER A 130 0.46 -3.79 5.06
N ILE A 131 -0.76 -3.25 4.93
CA ILE A 131 -1.97 -3.95 5.38
C ILE A 131 -2.16 -5.27 4.66
N GLN A 132 -1.90 -5.31 3.36
CA GLN A 132 -1.98 -6.57 2.59
C GLN A 132 -0.64 -7.32 2.56
N ALA A 133 0.47 -6.61 2.42
CA ALA A 133 1.80 -7.18 2.26
C ALA A 133 2.39 -7.74 3.56
N GLY A 134 2.08 -7.13 4.70
CA GLY A 134 2.66 -7.50 5.99
C GLY A 134 2.54 -9.00 6.29
N LEU A 135 3.65 -9.64 6.60
CA LEU A 135 3.87 -11.08 6.79
C LEU A 135 3.69 -11.92 5.51
N ARG A 136 2.73 -11.59 4.64
CA ARG A 136 2.42 -12.40 3.44
C ARG A 136 3.39 -12.16 2.29
N GLY A 137 3.91 -10.96 2.13
CA GLY A 137 4.82 -10.61 1.05
C GLY A 137 6.13 -11.38 1.16
N GLN A 138 6.93 -11.11 2.18
CA GLN A 138 8.24 -11.75 2.37
C GLN A 138 8.42 -12.37 3.77
N GLY A 139 7.34 -12.65 4.48
CA GLY A 139 7.40 -13.11 5.87
C GLY A 139 7.86 -12.01 6.85
N CYS A 140 8.05 -10.79 6.37
CA CYS A 140 8.41 -9.62 7.17
C CYS A 140 7.18 -8.75 7.43
N LEU A 141 7.15 -8.08 8.58
CA LEU A 141 6.07 -7.14 8.89
C LEU A 141 6.26 -5.83 8.14
N SER A 142 7.44 -5.25 8.22
CA SER A 142 7.79 -3.94 7.67
C SER A 142 8.59 -4.04 6.38
N ILE A 143 8.47 -3.02 5.52
CA ILE A 143 9.28 -2.88 4.31
C ILE A 143 10.78 -2.80 4.62
N VAL A 144 11.18 -2.22 5.74
CA VAL A 144 12.59 -2.11 6.14
C VAL A 144 13.25 -3.45 6.47
N ASP A 145 12.46 -4.50 6.68
CA ASP A 145 12.94 -5.86 6.89
C ASP A 145 13.03 -6.69 5.59
N TYR A 146 12.62 -6.11 4.45
CA TYR A 146 12.72 -6.79 3.16
C TYR A 146 14.17 -6.94 2.74
N GLU A 147 14.49 -8.01 2.03
CA GLU A 147 15.83 -8.22 1.48
C GLU A 147 16.22 -7.07 0.55
N GLY A 148 17.38 -6.46 0.82
CA GLY A 148 17.85 -5.28 0.12
C GLY A 148 17.31 -3.94 0.63
N PHE A 149 16.46 -3.92 1.69
CA PHE A 149 15.92 -2.69 2.28
C PHE A 149 16.42 -2.39 3.69
N GLN A 150 17.28 -3.25 4.27
CA GLN A 150 17.67 -3.17 5.68
C GLN A 150 18.41 -1.87 6.07
N ASP A 151 18.99 -1.19 5.12
CA ASP A 151 19.70 0.09 5.29
C ASP A 151 18.93 1.29 4.72
N CYS A 152 17.67 1.11 4.28
CA CYS A 152 16.85 2.20 3.79
C CYS A 152 16.39 3.12 4.94
N LEU A 153 16.12 4.39 4.60
CA LEU A 153 15.47 5.30 5.54
C LEU A 153 14.02 4.86 5.77
N VAL A 154 13.59 4.83 7.03
CA VAL A 154 12.21 4.44 7.39
C VAL A 154 11.17 5.39 6.76
N PRO A 155 9.96 4.91 6.43
CA PRO A 155 8.87 5.79 6.03
C PRO A 155 8.43 6.68 7.20
N ASP A 156 7.70 7.75 6.93
CA ASP A 156 7.13 8.57 8.01
C ASP A 156 6.05 7.79 8.77
N MET A 157 5.30 6.97 8.05
CA MET A 157 4.27 6.11 8.63
C MET A 157 4.22 4.78 7.88
N GLU A 158 3.99 3.70 8.63
CA GLU A 158 3.67 2.39 8.04
C GLU A 158 2.44 1.81 8.72
N THR A 159 1.53 1.20 7.95
CA THR A 159 0.25 0.68 8.44
C THR A 159 0.17 -0.83 8.30
N TRP A 160 -0.36 -1.51 9.32
CA TRP A 160 -0.54 -2.96 9.35
C TRP A 160 -1.93 -3.36 9.82
N SER A 161 -2.43 -4.49 9.29
CA SER A 161 -3.69 -5.12 9.67
C SER A 161 -3.70 -6.58 9.17
N LYS A 162 -4.85 -7.13 8.85
CA LYS A 162 -5.06 -8.45 8.21
C LYS A 162 -4.21 -9.57 8.85
N ALA A 163 -3.09 -9.97 8.25
CA ALA A 163 -2.25 -11.06 8.75
C ALA A 163 -1.59 -10.78 10.11
N LEU A 164 -1.56 -9.53 10.57
CA LEU A 164 -0.95 -9.13 11.84
C LEU A 164 -1.45 -9.96 13.04
N ASN A 165 -2.70 -10.37 13.04
CA ASN A 165 -3.28 -11.23 14.07
C ASN A 165 -3.94 -12.48 13.48
N ALA A 166 -3.38 -13.02 12.41
CA ALA A 166 -3.88 -14.18 11.70
C ALA A 166 -5.37 -14.05 11.28
N GLY A 167 -5.86 -12.82 11.08
CA GLY A 167 -7.24 -12.55 10.67
C GLY A 167 -8.32 -12.82 11.72
N GLN A 168 -7.95 -13.04 12.99
CA GLN A 168 -8.90 -13.46 14.02
C GLN A 168 -9.78 -12.31 14.55
N TYR A 169 -9.25 -11.08 14.54
CA TYR A 169 -9.97 -9.91 15.07
C TYR A 169 -9.72 -8.68 14.20
N PRO A 170 -10.68 -7.73 14.11
CA PRO A 170 -10.39 -6.42 13.56
C PRO A 170 -9.29 -5.73 14.35
N LEU A 171 -8.17 -5.46 13.69
CA LEU A 171 -7.02 -4.77 14.26
C LEU A 171 -6.31 -3.97 13.17
N SER A 172 -5.91 -2.76 13.48
CA SER A 172 -5.02 -1.95 12.66
C SER A 172 -4.00 -1.25 13.55
N VAL A 173 -2.77 -1.22 13.10
CA VAL A 173 -1.65 -0.57 13.80
C VAL A 173 -0.98 0.41 12.83
N VAL A 174 -0.52 1.53 13.35
CA VAL A 174 0.29 2.52 12.62
C VAL A 174 1.59 2.71 13.36
N GLY A 175 2.70 2.43 12.70
CA GLY A 175 4.03 2.83 13.13
C GLY A 175 4.30 4.27 12.66
N LEU A 176 4.93 5.06 13.52
CA LEU A 176 5.26 6.45 13.27
C LEU A 176 6.76 6.66 13.42
N SER A 177 7.37 7.39 12.47
CA SER A 177 8.70 7.97 12.70
C SER A 177 8.62 9.07 13.77
N ASP A 178 9.76 9.47 14.33
CA ASP A 178 9.80 10.56 15.31
C ASP A 178 9.15 11.84 14.75
N ARG A 179 9.45 12.18 13.51
CA ARG A 179 8.84 13.33 12.80
C ARG A 179 7.32 13.24 12.73
N ALA A 180 6.77 12.06 12.45
CA ALA A 180 5.33 11.86 12.37
C ALA A 180 4.68 11.82 13.77
N ALA A 181 5.38 11.27 14.76
CA ALA A 181 4.92 11.21 16.14
C ALA A 181 4.78 12.62 16.78
N GLU A 182 5.69 13.54 16.47
CA GLU A 182 5.61 14.94 16.93
C GLU A 182 4.36 15.69 16.46
N LEU A 183 3.73 15.24 15.38
CA LEU A 183 2.51 15.82 14.82
C LEU A 183 1.23 15.27 15.46
N TYR A 184 1.36 14.22 16.27
CA TYR A 184 0.20 13.64 16.91
C TYR A 184 -0.30 14.52 18.07
N VAL A 185 -1.57 14.87 18.01
CA VAL A 185 -2.26 15.61 19.07
C VAL A 185 -3.41 14.75 19.59
N VAL A 186 -3.52 14.65 20.90
CA VAL A 186 -4.63 13.92 21.54
C VAL A 186 -5.97 14.47 21.06
N GLY A 187 -6.85 13.57 20.59
CA GLY A 187 -8.18 13.92 20.10
C GLY A 187 -8.28 14.11 18.58
N ILE A 188 -7.18 14.17 17.81
CA ILE A 188 -7.28 14.21 16.34
C ILE A 188 -7.75 12.89 15.73
N TYR A 189 -7.60 11.79 16.46
CA TYR A 189 -8.16 10.49 16.14
C TYR A 189 -8.72 9.82 17.39
N GLY A 190 -9.84 9.14 17.24
CA GLY A 190 -10.44 8.33 18.31
C GLY A 190 -11.40 7.29 17.74
N ASN A 191 -11.46 6.14 18.39
CA ASN A 191 -12.41 5.09 18.11
C ASN A 191 -12.65 4.33 19.42
N THR A 192 -13.91 4.20 19.84
CA THR A 192 -14.28 3.53 21.10
C THR A 192 -13.89 2.07 21.18
N MET A 193 -13.67 1.42 20.02
CA MET A 193 -13.31 -0.01 19.93
C MET A 193 -11.80 -0.24 19.71
N THR A 194 -10.96 0.78 19.84
CA THR A 194 -9.50 0.62 19.79
C THR A 194 -8.99 -0.10 21.03
N THR A 195 -7.78 -0.68 20.91
CA THR A 195 -7.08 -1.37 22.00
C THR A 195 -7.82 -2.58 22.55
N ASN A 196 -8.54 -3.33 21.72
CA ASN A 196 -9.13 -4.61 22.13
C ASN A 196 -8.01 -5.57 22.60
N PRO A 197 -7.96 -5.96 23.90
CA PRO A 197 -6.86 -6.78 24.42
C PRO A 197 -6.76 -8.15 23.77
N ARG A 198 -7.88 -8.75 23.34
CA ARG A 198 -7.86 -10.03 22.62
C ARG A 198 -7.19 -9.92 21.26
N ALA A 199 -7.47 -8.83 20.54
CA ALA A 199 -6.85 -8.57 19.24
C ALA A 199 -5.35 -8.33 19.39
N LEU A 200 -4.92 -7.59 20.40
CA LEU A 200 -3.52 -7.32 20.69
C LEU A 200 -2.77 -8.58 21.13
N GLU A 201 -3.34 -9.37 22.02
CA GLU A 201 -2.75 -10.65 22.47
C GLU A 201 -2.59 -11.64 21.30
N THR A 202 -3.59 -11.72 20.43
CA THR A 202 -3.51 -12.55 19.24
C THR A 202 -2.43 -12.05 18.27
N ALA A 203 -2.26 -10.74 18.12
CA ALA A 203 -1.20 -10.17 17.30
C ALA A 203 0.19 -10.49 17.87
N ILE A 204 0.40 -10.32 19.19
CA ILE A 204 1.64 -10.69 19.88
C ILE A 204 1.94 -12.17 19.62
N SER A 205 0.97 -13.05 19.92
CA SER A 205 1.11 -14.49 19.73
C SER A 205 1.38 -14.89 18.24
N THR A 206 0.88 -14.12 17.28
CA THR A 206 1.18 -14.32 15.87
C THR A 206 2.61 -13.91 15.55
N LEU A 207 3.03 -12.73 15.99
CA LEU A 207 4.38 -12.22 15.74
C LEU A 207 5.46 -13.10 16.37
N ASP A 208 5.24 -13.63 17.58
CA ASP A 208 6.15 -14.55 18.25
C ASP A 208 6.38 -15.86 17.47
N ARG A 209 5.45 -16.20 16.57
CA ARG A 209 5.57 -17.38 15.69
C ARG A 209 6.21 -17.10 14.35
N VAL A 210 6.44 -15.84 14.00
CA VAL A 210 7.11 -15.45 12.75
C VAL A 210 8.63 -15.60 12.91
N THR A 211 9.09 -16.84 12.98
CA THR A 211 10.51 -17.18 13.09
C THR A 211 11.24 -17.00 11.75
N PRO A 212 12.60 -16.96 11.76
CA PRO A 212 13.38 -16.94 10.51
C PRO A 212 13.04 -18.11 9.58
N GLU A 213 12.78 -19.31 10.15
CA GLU A 213 12.39 -20.50 9.40
C GLU A 213 11.03 -20.33 8.71
N LEU A 214 10.05 -19.73 9.42
CA LEU A 214 8.74 -19.44 8.84
C LEU A 214 8.88 -18.39 7.73
N ARG A 215 9.66 -17.32 7.93
CA ARG A 215 9.94 -16.31 6.90
C ARG A 215 10.53 -16.94 5.64
N LYS A 216 11.54 -17.82 5.83
CA LYS A 216 12.13 -18.57 4.72
C LYS A 216 11.10 -19.46 4.02
N ASN A 217 10.27 -20.18 4.78
CA ASN A 217 9.23 -21.02 4.20
C ASN A 217 8.21 -20.21 3.39
N ILE A 218 7.82 -19.02 3.83
CA ILE A 218 6.92 -18.12 3.08
C ILE A 218 7.54 -17.77 1.72
N LYS A 219 8.83 -17.41 1.69
CA LYS A 219 9.56 -17.11 0.44
C LYS A 219 9.64 -18.34 -0.46
N ASP A 220 10.13 -19.46 0.07
CA ASP A 220 10.31 -20.70 -0.70
C ASP A 220 8.99 -21.19 -1.30
N ARG A 221 7.88 -21.14 -0.53
CA ARG A 221 6.55 -21.56 -1.04
C ARG A 221 5.99 -20.58 -2.07
N GLY A 222 6.24 -19.27 -1.90
CA GLY A 222 5.87 -18.27 -2.88
C GLY A 222 6.57 -18.51 -4.22
N GLU A 223 7.89 -18.70 -4.21
CA GLU A 223 8.70 -18.97 -5.41
C GLU A 223 8.27 -20.28 -6.10
N GLU A 224 8.07 -21.35 -5.32
CA GLU A 224 7.57 -22.61 -5.84
C GLU A 224 6.20 -22.45 -6.50
N PHE A 225 5.29 -21.71 -5.88
CA PHE A 225 3.94 -21.52 -6.41
C PHE A 225 3.96 -20.71 -7.70
N VAL A 226 4.68 -19.59 -7.73
CA VAL A 226 4.84 -18.77 -8.94
C VAL A 226 5.46 -19.60 -10.09
N SER A 227 6.49 -20.42 -9.79
CA SER A 227 7.10 -21.29 -10.78
C SER A 227 6.07 -22.27 -11.38
N LYS A 228 5.31 -22.97 -10.52
CA LYS A 228 4.28 -23.92 -10.97
C LYS A 228 3.17 -23.25 -11.79
N LEU A 229 2.78 -22.03 -11.43
CA LEU A 229 1.80 -21.29 -12.23
C LEU A 229 2.35 -20.86 -13.59
N ARG A 230 3.63 -20.51 -13.66
CA ARG A 230 4.31 -20.23 -14.94
C ARG A 230 4.41 -21.47 -15.83
N ASP A 231 4.72 -22.63 -15.26
CA ASP A 231 4.72 -23.89 -16.00
C ASP A 231 3.31 -24.19 -16.53
N LEU A 232 2.28 -24.02 -15.69
CA LEU A 232 0.88 -24.18 -16.11
C LEU A 232 0.47 -23.18 -17.20
N SER A 233 0.99 -21.96 -17.17
CA SER A 233 0.71 -20.97 -18.23
C SER A 233 1.26 -21.38 -19.58
N GLN A 234 2.36 -22.15 -19.61
CA GLN A 234 2.91 -22.70 -20.85
C GLN A 234 2.08 -23.90 -21.36
N GLU A 235 1.50 -24.69 -20.46
CA GLU A 235 0.59 -25.79 -20.81
C GLU A 235 -0.77 -25.28 -21.30
N LEU A 236 -1.19 -24.08 -20.87
CA LEU A 236 -2.47 -23.44 -21.20
C LEU A 236 -2.26 -22.11 -21.95
N PRO A 237 -1.66 -22.10 -23.14
CA PRO A 237 -1.23 -20.89 -23.83
C PRO A 237 -2.42 -19.96 -24.10
N GLY A 238 -2.27 -18.70 -23.68
CA GLY A 238 -3.27 -17.64 -23.86
C GLY A 238 -4.51 -17.79 -22.94
N THR A 239 -4.50 -18.72 -22.00
CA THR A 239 -5.53 -18.80 -20.94
C THR A 239 -5.05 -18.04 -19.70
N ILE A 240 -3.80 -18.24 -19.33
CA ILE A 240 -3.10 -17.47 -18.30
C ILE A 240 -2.19 -16.47 -19.04
N THR A 241 -2.47 -15.20 -18.91
CA THR A 241 -1.78 -14.12 -19.61
C THR A 241 -0.55 -13.63 -18.88
N GLU A 242 -0.60 -13.62 -17.56
CA GLU A 242 0.49 -13.19 -16.71
C GLU A 242 0.52 -13.98 -15.38
N VAL A 243 1.72 -14.21 -14.85
CA VAL A 243 1.94 -14.78 -13.52
C VAL A 243 3.00 -13.97 -12.80
N GLN A 244 2.65 -13.40 -11.69
CA GLN A 244 3.56 -12.65 -10.84
C GLN A 244 3.32 -12.94 -9.36
N GLY A 245 4.28 -12.61 -8.51
CA GLY A 245 4.13 -12.78 -7.07
C GLY A 245 5.38 -12.45 -6.29
N THR A 246 5.16 -12.08 -5.03
CA THR A 246 6.19 -11.85 -4.02
C THR A 246 5.76 -12.56 -2.74
N GLY A 247 6.47 -13.60 -2.37
CA GLY A 247 6.09 -14.49 -1.28
C GLY A 247 4.70 -15.10 -1.53
N LEU A 248 3.80 -14.97 -0.57
CA LEU A 248 2.42 -15.49 -0.67
C LEU A 248 1.40 -14.48 -1.21
N LEU A 249 1.85 -13.32 -1.65
CA LEU A 249 1.05 -12.41 -2.49
C LEU A 249 1.40 -12.70 -3.95
N LEU A 250 0.51 -13.35 -4.66
CA LEU A 250 0.71 -13.76 -6.04
C LEU A 250 -0.61 -13.73 -6.80
N CYS A 251 -0.54 -13.62 -8.12
CA CYS A 251 -1.68 -13.79 -9.01
C CYS A 251 -1.30 -14.49 -10.31
N ALA A 252 -2.31 -15.09 -10.92
CA ALA A 252 -2.31 -15.52 -12.31
C ALA A 252 -3.46 -14.78 -13.00
N GLU A 253 -3.13 -13.94 -13.97
CA GLU A 253 -4.11 -13.23 -14.77
C GLU A 253 -4.69 -14.17 -15.82
N LEU A 254 -6.02 -14.17 -15.97
CA LEU A 254 -6.74 -15.02 -16.91
C LEU A 254 -7.29 -14.19 -18.06
N ASP A 255 -7.19 -14.71 -19.29
CA ASP A 255 -7.79 -14.06 -20.46
C ASP A 255 -9.34 -14.09 -20.36
N PRO A 256 -10.01 -12.94 -20.17
CA PRO A 256 -11.45 -12.89 -20.03
C PRO A 256 -12.19 -13.25 -21.34
N GLN A 257 -11.52 -13.24 -22.48
CA GLN A 257 -12.12 -13.63 -23.76
C GLN A 257 -12.18 -15.15 -23.93
N LYS A 258 -11.21 -15.87 -23.35
CA LYS A 258 -11.17 -17.33 -23.38
C LYS A 258 -11.97 -17.98 -22.26
N LEU A 259 -12.16 -17.28 -21.15
CA LEU A 259 -12.86 -17.76 -19.97
C LEU A 259 -14.04 -16.84 -19.60
N PRO A 260 -15.03 -16.62 -20.48
CA PRO A 260 -16.09 -15.63 -20.25
C PRO A 260 -16.99 -15.93 -19.05
N VAL A 261 -16.98 -17.17 -18.56
CA VAL A 261 -17.84 -17.62 -17.44
C VAL A 261 -17.09 -17.55 -16.09
N VAL A 262 -15.77 -17.36 -16.10
CA VAL A 262 -14.91 -17.50 -14.92
C VAL A 262 -14.72 -16.18 -14.19
N GLY A 263 -15.04 -15.03 -14.83
CA GLY A 263 -14.69 -13.70 -14.32
C GLY A 263 -15.00 -13.46 -12.86
N PHE A 264 -16.25 -13.56 -12.43
CA PHE A 264 -16.61 -13.28 -11.04
C PHE A 264 -16.69 -14.52 -10.14
N GLY A 265 -17.19 -15.64 -10.64
CA GLY A 265 -17.39 -16.85 -9.84
C GLY A 265 -16.07 -17.47 -9.34
N CYS A 266 -15.03 -17.54 -10.19
CA CYS A 266 -13.72 -18.05 -9.77
C CYS A 266 -12.99 -17.12 -8.81
N VAL A 267 -13.12 -15.80 -8.98
CA VAL A 267 -12.53 -14.85 -8.04
C VAL A 267 -13.22 -14.90 -6.68
N GLU A 268 -14.54 -15.14 -6.64
CA GLU A 268 -15.27 -15.37 -5.39
C GLU A 268 -14.87 -16.69 -4.73
N GLU A 269 -14.77 -17.79 -5.49
CA GLU A 269 -14.33 -19.08 -4.95
C GLU A 269 -12.84 -19.05 -4.53
N LEU A 270 -11.96 -18.42 -5.29
CA LEU A 270 -10.55 -18.25 -4.92
C LEU A 270 -10.37 -17.26 -3.76
N SER A 271 -11.22 -16.25 -3.61
CA SER A 271 -11.16 -15.34 -2.47
C SER A 271 -11.63 -15.99 -1.16
N LEU A 272 -12.41 -17.06 -1.22
CA LEU A 272 -12.74 -17.90 -0.06
C LEU A 272 -11.54 -18.75 0.42
N ILE A 273 -10.50 -18.91 -0.40
CA ILE A 273 -9.24 -19.59 -0.03
C ILE A 273 -8.26 -18.63 0.69
N HIS A 274 -8.59 -17.37 0.78
CA HIS A 274 -7.79 -16.35 1.49
C HIS A 274 -8.08 -16.25 3.01
N ILE A 275 -8.73 -17.23 3.57
CA ILE A 275 -8.97 -17.32 5.02
C ILE A 275 -7.82 -18.05 5.71
#